data_a462ed492cef6fc421c9746616394b5d
#
_entry.id   a462ed492cef6fc421c9746616394b5d
#
_cell.length_a   1.000
_cell.length_b   1.000
_cell.length_c   1.000
_cell.angle_alpha   90.00
_cell.angle_beta   90.00
_cell.angle_gamma   90.00
#
_symmetry.space_group_name_H-M   'P 1'
#
loop_
_entity.id
_entity.type
_entity.pdbx_description
1 polymer ?
#
loop_
_entity_poly.entity_id
_entity_poly.type
_entity_poly.pdbx_seq_one_letter_code
_entity_poly.pdbx_strand_id
1 'polypeptide(L)'
;MKKLLPALITGLLLSASVHADDNPVTAEKLSESVYVLFGQGGNIAASVGDDGIYIIDDQFAKLSDDIKKTISDLKPGSAEFVINTHHHGDHTGGNENFAKAGAHVIAHDNVHKRLKEKHGEGSKFLPRISFGHDLKLHFNNEHAHVVHYKHAHTDGDSVIFFSNDNIVHMGDIYFNFGSLPFVDVDSGGSVDGVLAAVDDVINQIDDNTQVIPGHGPVSDRSGLITYRKLVQKAKDVMLKAMQNDASLQQVLDADPLSELGLKYAKWLPKERVTTLFYRSLK
;
A
#
# COMPACT_ATOMS: atom_id res chain seq x y z
N MET A 1 27.18 63.99 44.31
CA MET A 1 27.15 63.36 42.99
C MET A 1 27.22 61.82 43.20
N LYS A 2 26.08 61.15 43.17
CA LYS A 2 25.99 59.65 43.28
C LYS A 2 25.93 59.07 41.90
N LYS A 3 26.89 58.23 41.53
CA LYS A 3 26.90 57.48 40.22
C LYS A 3 26.06 56.24 40.37
N LEU A 4 25.01 56.14 39.56
CA LEU A 4 24.26 54.88 39.34
C LEU A 4 25.02 53.99 38.33
N LEU A 5 25.26 52.71 38.71
CA LEU A 5 25.69 51.65 37.83
C LEU A 5 24.45 51.00 37.16
N PRO A 6 24.47 50.72 35.92
CA PRO A 6 23.41 49.92 35.28
C PRO A 6 23.60 48.42 35.57
N ALA A 7 22.54 47.77 36.04
CA ALA A 7 22.49 46.31 36.19
C ALA A 7 22.30 45.63 34.79
N LEU A 8 23.26 44.80 34.43
CA LEU A 8 23.18 43.95 33.24
C LEU A 8 22.29 42.74 33.54
N ILE A 9 21.10 42.69 32.96
CA ILE A 9 20.22 41.51 33.01
C ILE A 9 20.65 40.60 31.88
N THR A 10 21.39 39.53 32.20
CA THR A 10 21.72 38.44 31.28
C THR A 10 20.50 37.51 31.15
N GLY A 11 19.71 37.72 30.13
CA GLY A 11 18.63 36.79 29.76
C GLY A 11 19.20 35.47 29.27
N LEU A 12 18.97 34.41 30.04
CA LEU A 12 19.27 33.03 29.64
C LEU A 12 18.21 32.59 28.63
N LEU A 13 18.55 32.62 27.34
CA LEU A 13 17.74 31.99 26.27
C LEU A 13 17.86 30.46 26.41
N LEU A 14 16.89 29.83 27.04
CA LEU A 14 16.71 28.37 26.89
C LEU A 14 16.29 28.10 25.44
N SER A 15 17.22 27.71 24.61
CA SER A 15 16.93 27.07 23.34
C SER A 15 16.33 25.68 23.63
N ALA A 16 15.01 25.55 23.57
CA ALA A 16 14.36 24.27 23.49
C ALA A 16 14.80 23.63 22.16
N SER A 17 15.66 22.64 22.26
CA SER A 17 15.94 21.74 21.12
C SER A 17 14.64 21.00 20.82
N VAL A 18 13.96 21.41 19.76
CA VAL A 18 12.92 20.58 19.14
C VAL A 18 13.68 19.38 18.55
N HIS A 19 13.65 18.26 19.26
CA HIS A 19 14.04 17.00 18.66
C HIS A 19 13.01 16.74 17.55
N ALA A 20 13.43 16.77 16.29
CA ALA A 20 12.67 16.19 15.21
C ALA A 20 12.39 14.73 15.62
N ASP A 21 11.14 14.31 15.57
CA ASP A 21 10.76 12.93 15.85
C ASP A 21 11.45 12.07 14.78
N ASP A 22 12.44 11.27 15.16
CA ASP A 22 13.22 10.41 14.27
C ASP A 22 12.39 9.19 13.77
N ASN A 23 11.06 9.21 13.96
CA ASN A 23 10.18 8.15 13.51
C ASN A 23 10.19 8.07 11.96
N PRO A 24 10.61 6.93 11.35
CA PRO A 24 10.63 6.77 9.91
C PRO A 24 9.23 6.62 9.29
N VAL A 25 8.18 6.56 10.12
CA VAL A 25 6.78 6.44 9.69
C VAL A 25 6.06 7.77 9.94
N THR A 26 5.52 8.34 8.87
CA THR A 26 4.76 9.60 8.91
C THR A 26 3.29 9.34 8.60
N ALA A 27 2.38 10.15 9.17
CA ALA A 27 0.94 10.08 8.91
C ALA A 27 0.46 11.36 8.23
N GLU A 28 -0.41 11.18 7.23
CA GLU A 28 -1.14 12.26 6.55
C GLU A 28 -2.64 12.04 6.73
N LYS A 29 -3.37 13.07 7.16
CA LYS A 29 -4.82 13.00 7.36
C LYS A 29 -5.56 13.13 6.03
N LEU A 30 -6.43 12.18 5.70
CA LEU A 30 -7.25 12.18 4.48
C LEU A 30 -8.70 12.58 4.75
N SER A 31 -9.25 12.18 5.91
CA SER A 31 -10.60 12.53 6.36
C SER A 31 -10.64 12.74 7.87
N GLU A 32 -11.83 12.84 8.47
CA GLU A 32 -11.93 12.92 9.94
C GLU A 32 -11.46 11.64 10.62
N SER A 33 -11.61 10.49 9.98
CA SER A 33 -11.33 9.17 10.56
C SER A 33 -10.19 8.41 9.87
N VAL A 34 -9.82 8.74 8.62
CA VAL A 34 -8.85 7.98 7.83
C VAL A 34 -7.55 8.78 7.63
N TYR A 35 -6.45 8.09 7.87
CA TYR A 35 -5.08 8.57 7.66
C TYR A 35 -4.35 7.60 6.73
N VAL A 36 -3.38 8.11 5.96
CA VAL A 36 -2.39 7.28 5.28
C VAL A 36 -1.05 7.40 6.02
N LEU A 37 -0.38 6.25 6.21
CA LEU A 37 0.95 6.20 6.82
C LEU A 37 1.96 5.81 5.76
N PHE A 38 3.03 6.58 5.67
CA PHE A 38 4.17 6.33 4.78
C PHE A 38 5.37 5.84 5.59
N GLY A 39 6.07 4.84 5.08
CA GLY A 39 7.26 4.27 5.68
C GLY A 39 8.20 3.69 4.61
N GLN A 40 8.79 2.51 4.88
CA GLN A 40 9.73 1.85 3.96
C GLN A 40 9.07 0.75 3.10
N GLY A 41 7.86 0.31 3.46
CA GLY A 41 7.06 -0.68 2.74
C GLY A 41 5.90 -0.05 1.99
N GLY A 42 4.85 -0.84 1.75
CA GLY A 42 3.61 -0.34 1.17
C GLY A 42 2.90 0.68 2.05
N ASN A 43 2.08 1.52 1.47
CA ASN A 43 1.27 2.48 2.21
C ASN A 43 0.28 1.76 3.13
N ILE A 44 0.09 2.31 4.33
CA ILE A 44 -0.88 1.83 5.30
C ILE A 44 -2.03 2.83 5.34
N ALA A 45 -3.30 2.37 5.30
CA ALA A 45 -4.40 3.21 5.76
C ALA A 45 -4.68 2.92 7.24
N ALA A 46 -4.96 3.95 8.04
CA ALA A 46 -5.39 3.81 9.42
C ALA A 46 -6.75 4.48 9.60
N SER A 47 -7.74 3.73 10.07
CA SER A 47 -9.01 4.28 10.53
C SER A 47 -8.96 4.45 12.04
N VAL A 48 -9.28 5.66 12.50
CA VAL A 48 -9.18 6.08 13.89
C VAL A 48 -10.48 6.78 14.29
N GLY A 49 -11.19 6.26 15.28
CA GLY A 49 -12.48 6.81 15.71
C GLY A 49 -12.93 6.27 17.07
N ASP A 50 -14.20 6.39 17.40
CA ASP A 50 -14.70 6.10 18.75
C ASP A 50 -14.64 4.60 19.07
N ASP A 51 -14.82 3.72 18.09
CA ASP A 51 -14.74 2.27 18.30
C ASP A 51 -13.31 1.78 18.51
N GLY A 52 -12.27 2.53 18.08
CA GLY A 52 -10.87 2.15 18.21
C GLY A 52 -10.04 2.46 16.97
N ILE A 53 -9.08 1.58 16.67
CA ILE A 53 -8.16 1.73 15.55
C ILE A 53 -8.14 0.43 14.74
N TYR A 54 -8.21 0.52 13.41
CA TYR A 54 -7.79 -0.57 12.53
C TYR A 54 -6.90 -0.04 11.40
N ILE A 55 -6.07 -0.92 10.84
CA ILE A 55 -5.14 -0.56 9.77
C ILE A 55 -5.29 -1.50 8.57
N ILE A 56 -4.98 -0.97 7.40
CA ILE A 56 -4.86 -1.73 6.15
C ILE A 56 -3.36 -1.85 5.87
N ASP A 57 -2.83 -3.08 5.88
CA ASP A 57 -1.43 -3.46 5.82
C ASP A 57 -0.61 -3.00 7.06
N ASP A 58 0.62 -3.52 7.21
CA ASP A 58 1.45 -3.27 8.39
C ASP A 58 2.96 -3.25 8.08
N GLN A 59 3.32 -3.17 6.82
CA GLN A 59 4.68 -3.05 6.31
C GLN A 59 5.63 -4.15 6.82
N PHE A 60 6.90 -3.80 7.04
CA PHE A 60 7.93 -4.71 7.52
C PHE A 60 7.93 -4.84 9.05
N ALA A 61 8.25 -6.02 9.57
CA ALA A 61 8.34 -6.30 11.00
C ALA A 61 9.20 -5.29 11.79
N LYS A 62 10.29 -4.82 11.18
CA LYS A 62 11.22 -3.85 11.80
C LYS A 62 10.60 -2.47 12.04
N LEU A 63 9.51 -2.13 11.36
CA LEU A 63 8.79 -0.86 11.50
C LEU A 63 7.57 -0.94 12.43
N SER A 64 7.25 -2.14 12.94
CA SER A 64 6.03 -2.34 13.74
C SER A 64 5.93 -1.43 14.95
N ASP A 65 7.04 -1.13 15.64
CA ASP A 65 7.03 -0.27 16.81
C ASP A 65 6.86 1.21 16.41
N ASP A 66 7.46 1.63 15.30
CA ASP A 66 7.29 2.98 14.74
C ASP A 66 5.84 3.19 14.25
N ILE A 67 5.25 2.19 13.57
CA ILE A 67 3.85 2.22 13.13
C ILE A 67 2.91 2.29 14.35
N LYS A 68 3.12 1.44 15.38
CA LYS A 68 2.34 1.47 16.62
C LYS A 68 2.43 2.83 17.32
N LYS A 69 3.64 3.43 17.37
CA LYS A 69 3.82 4.76 17.90
C LYS A 69 3.01 5.79 17.12
N THR A 70 3.12 5.77 15.78
CA THR A 70 2.40 6.72 14.91
C THR A 70 0.89 6.63 15.12
N ILE A 71 0.29 5.42 15.11
CA ILE A 71 -1.16 5.27 15.33
C ILE A 71 -1.57 5.65 16.77
N SER A 72 -0.72 5.38 17.77
CA SER A 72 -0.95 5.77 19.16
C SER A 72 -0.89 7.28 19.37
N ASP A 73 -0.08 7.99 18.60
CA ASP A 73 -0.03 9.45 18.59
C ASP A 73 -1.31 10.07 17.99
N LEU A 74 -1.97 9.38 17.05
CA LEU A 74 -3.27 9.78 16.48
C LEU A 74 -4.41 9.56 17.50
N LYS A 75 -4.42 8.40 18.16
CA LYS A 75 -5.36 8.03 19.23
C LYS A 75 -4.70 7.04 20.18
N PRO A 76 -4.72 7.28 21.51
CA PRO A 76 -4.20 6.32 22.48
C PRO A 76 -4.86 4.94 22.32
N GLY A 77 -4.05 3.90 22.12
CA GLY A 77 -4.51 2.53 21.94
C GLY A 77 -3.64 1.75 20.96
N SER A 78 -4.07 0.54 20.65
CA SER A 78 -3.47 -0.36 19.65
C SER A 78 -4.50 -0.68 18.57
N ALA A 79 -4.04 -1.09 17.39
CA ALA A 79 -4.93 -1.56 16.35
C ALA A 79 -5.68 -2.83 16.81
N GLU A 80 -6.99 -2.86 16.61
CA GLU A 80 -7.84 -4.02 16.88
C GLU A 80 -7.86 -4.98 15.69
N PHE A 81 -7.79 -4.42 14.47
CA PHE A 81 -7.73 -5.20 13.24
C PHE A 81 -6.58 -4.73 12.37
N VAL A 82 -5.97 -5.69 11.69
CA VAL A 82 -5.07 -5.48 10.52
C VAL A 82 -5.71 -6.19 9.35
N ILE A 83 -6.00 -5.47 8.27
CA ILE A 83 -6.53 -6.06 7.04
C ILE A 83 -5.41 -6.04 6.00
N ASN A 84 -4.93 -7.22 5.58
CA ASN A 84 -3.89 -7.27 4.55
C ASN A 84 -4.49 -7.24 3.15
N THR A 85 -3.95 -6.36 2.30
CA THR A 85 -4.34 -6.27 0.89
C THR A 85 -3.90 -7.50 0.10
N HIS A 86 -2.67 -8.00 0.35
CA HIS A 86 -2.10 -9.20 -0.27
C HIS A 86 -0.99 -9.79 0.61
N HIS A 87 -0.23 -10.78 0.11
CA HIS A 87 0.68 -11.59 0.95
C HIS A 87 2.14 -11.14 0.98
N HIS A 88 2.55 -10.08 0.27
CA HIS A 88 3.96 -9.66 0.24
C HIS A 88 4.44 -9.10 1.58
N GLY A 89 5.74 -9.25 1.82
CA GLY A 89 6.32 -9.00 3.14
C GLY A 89 6.41 -7.53 3.53
N ASP A 90 6.30 -6.61 2.60
CA ASP A 90 6.23 -5.17 2.82
C ASP A 90 4.79 -4.66 3.06
N HIS A 91 3.83 -5.59 3.14
CA HIS A 91 2.42 -5.36 3.50
C HIS A 91 1.99 -6.18 4.72
N THR A 92 2.65 -7.35 4.95
CA THR A 92 2.26 -8.32 5.99
C THR A 92 3.34 -8.54 7.04
N GLY A 93 4.51 -7.90 6.90
CA GLY A 93 5.68 -8.19 7.75
C GLY A 93 5.46 -7.92 9.23
N GLY A 94 4.57 -7.00 9.57
CA GLY A 94 4.19 -6.64 10.93
C GLY A 94 3.16 -7.58 11.57
N ASN A 95 2.47 -8.45 10.82
CA ASN A 95 1.33 -9.27 11.28
C ASN A 95 1.57 -9.92 12.65
N GLU A 96 2.71 -10.58 12.84
CA GLU A 96 3.02 -11.25 14.10
C GLU A 96 3.13 -10.25 15.27
N ASN A 97 3.72 -9.07 15.02
CA ASN A 97 3.91 -8.04 16.05
C ASN A 97 2.60 -7.36 16.43
N PHE A 98 1.70 -7.14 15.48
CA PHE A 98 0.35 -6.64 15.72
C PHE A 98 -0.52 -7.69 16.38
N ALA A 99 -0.47 -8.96 15.96
CA ALA A 99 -1.19 -10.06 16.60
C ALA A 99 -0.71 -10.31 18.04
N LYS A 100 0.57 -10.12 18.36
CA LYS A 100 1.09 -10.16 19.74
C LYS A 100 0.58 -8.99 20.59
N ALA A 101 0.31 -7.84 19.96
CA ALA A 101 -0.28 -6.68 20.61
C ALA A 101 -1.82 -6.77 20.76
N GLY A 102 -2.44 -7.84 20.28
CA GLY A 102 -3.88 -8.11 20.42
C GLY A 102 -4.70 -7.93 19.15
N ALA A 103 -4.12 -7.46 18.07
CA ALA A 103 -4.84 -7.26 16.81
C ALA A 103 -5.30 -8.58 16.18
N HIS A 104 -6.46 -8.52 15.52
CA HIS A 104 -6.96 -9.60 14.67
C HIS A 104 -6.58 -9.35 13.22
N VAL A 105 -5.73 -10.21 12.65
CA VAL A 105 -5.35 -10.13 11.24
C VAL A 105 -6.45 -10.73 10.36
N ILE A 106 -6.85 -10.00 9.33
CA ILE A 106 -7.90 -10.34 8.35
C ILE A 106 -7.27 -10.30 6.96
N ALA A 107 -7.55 -11.29 6.11
CA ALA A 107 -7.13 -11.28 4.70
C ALA A 107 -7.96 -12.25 3.86
N HIS A 108 -7.80 -12.17 2.53
CA HIS A 108 -8.37 -13.15 1.62
C HIS A 108 -7.81 -14.57 1.84
N ASP A 109 -8.59 -15.62 1.56
CA ASP A 109 -8.22 -17.03 1.74
C ASP A 109 -6.88 -17.39 1.05
N ASN A 110 -6.60 -16.84 -0.13
CA ASN A 110 -5.33 -17.07 -0.81
C ASN A 110 -4.14 -16.44 -0.08
N VAL A 111 -4.31 -15.27 0.54
CA VAL A 111 -3.29 -14.64 1.41
C VAL A 111 -2.99 -15.55 2.60
N HIS A 112 -4.05 -16.03 3.29
CA HIS A 112 -3.90 -16.99 4.40
C HIS A 112 -3.12 -18.23 3.95
N LYS A 113 -3.50 -18.83 2.82
CA LYS A 113 -2.83 -20.01 2.25
C LYS A 113 -1.35 -19.78 2.01
N ARG A 114 -0.98 -18.68 1.33
CA ARG A 114 0.42 -18.34 1.02
C ARG A 114 1.25 -18.04 2.26
N LEU A 115 0.69 -17.31 3.22
CA LEU A 115 1.36 -17.05 4.49
C LEU A 115 1.52 -18.34 5.32
N LYS A 116 0.54 -19.26 5.29
CA LYS A 116 0.64 -20.57 5.94
C LYS A 116 1.75 -21.43 5.32
N GLU A 117 1.87 -21.45 4.00
CA GLU A 117 2.95 -22.15 3.29
C GLU A 117 4.34 -21.61 3.70
N LYS A 118 4.45 -20.31 3.92
CA LYS A 118 5.70 -19.62 4.25
C LYS A 118 6.07 -19.71 5.74
N HIS A 119 5.10 -19.56 6.65
CA HIS A 119 5.32 -19.39 8.09
C HIS A 119 4.89 -20.58 8.95
N GLY A 120 4.24 -21.57 8.35
CA GLY A 120 3.72 -22.76 9.01
C GLY A 120 2.35 -22.56 9.69
N GLU A 121 1.66 -23.67 9.90
CA GLU A 121 0.36 -23.68 10.57
C GLU A 121 0.49 -23.28 12.05
N GLY A 122 -0.49 -22.51 12.56
CA GLY A 122 -0.49 -22.02 13.94
C GLY A 122 0.40 -20.81 14.22
N SER A 123 1.13 -20.32 13.23
CA SER A 123 1.89 -19.07 13.34
C SER A 123 0.98 -17.88 13.67
N LYS A 124 1.43 -17.00 14.56
CA LYS A 124 0.74 -15.71 14.83
C LYS A 124 0.79 -14.75 13.66
N PHE A 125 1.60 -15.04 12.65
CA PHE A 125 1.69 -14.29 11.40
C PHE A 125 0.44 -14.45 10.52
N LEU A 126 -0.33 -15.53 10.73
CA LEU A 126 -1.46 -15.89 9.88
C LEU A 126 -2.70 -15.06 10.19
N PRO A 127 -3.46 -14.65 9.16
CA PRO A 127 -4.80 -14.12 9.35
C PRO A 127 -5.67 -15.06 10.18
N ARG A 128 -6.33 -14.50 11.19
CA ARG A 128 -7.28 -15.24 12.06
C ARG A 128 -8.69 -15.27 11.48
N ILE A 129 -8.96 -14.30 10.61
CA ILE A 129 -10.23 -14.19 9.90
C ILE A 129 -9.87 -14.17 8.42
N SER A 130 -10.48 -15.05 7.64
CA SER A 130 -10.33 -15.03 6.19
C SER A 130 -11.67 -14.99 5.49
N PHE A 131 -11.68 -14.50 4.26
CA PHE A 131 -12.87 -14.38 3.42
C PHE A 131 -12.55 -14.82 1.98
N GLY A 132 -13.59 -15.28 1.26
CA GLY A 132 -13.43 -15.80 -0.10
C GLY A 132 -13.81 -14.81 -1.20
N HIS A 133 -14.63 -13.81 -0.92
CA HIS A 133 -15.15 -12.90 -1.95
C HIS A 133 -15.06 -11.44 -1.51
N ASP A 134 -15.77 -11.10 -0.47
CA ASP A 134 -15.76 -9.77 0.15
C ASP A 134 -16.04 -9.85 1.64
N LEU A 135 -15.76 -8.75 2.33
CA LEU A 135 -16.04 -8.58 3.74
C LEU A 135 -16.43 -7.11 3.98
N LYS A 136 -17.36 -6.88 4.88
CA LYS A 136 -17.71 -5.53 5.35
C LYS A 136 -17.37 -5.40 6.83
N LEU A 137 -16.55 -4.40 7.14
CA LEU A 137 -16.25 -4.00 8.51
C LEU A 137 -17.01 -2.71 8.83
N HIS A 138 -17.87 -2.75 9.85
CA HIS A 138 -18.59 -1.60 10.38
C HIS A 138 -17.85 -1.12 11.63
N PHE A 139 -17.09 -0.05 11.53
CA PHE A 139 -16.22 0.43 12.60
C PHE A 139 -15.93 1.92 12.41
N ASN A 140 -15.88 2.69 13.48
CA ASN A 140 -15.67 4.16 13.45
C ASN A 140 -16.71 4.92 12.62
N ASN A 141 -17.97 4.49 12.63
CA ASN A 141 -19.02 5.03 11.78
C ASN A 141 -18.70 4.96 10.27
N GLU A 142 -17.81 4.06 9.88
CA GLU A 142 -17.40 3.79 8.51
C GLU A 142 -17.88 2.39 8.07
N HIS A 143 -18.08 2.22 6.77
CA HIS A 143 -18.38 0.95 6.13
C HIS A 143 -17.21 0.57 5.20
N ALA A 144 -16.15 -0.02 5.79
CA ALA A 144 -15.05 -0.51 4.99
C ALA A 144 -15.46 -1.78 4.25
N HIS A 145 -15.61 -1.68 2.93
CA HIS A 145 -15.92 -2.80 2.05
C HIS A 145 -14.63 -3.33 1.44
N VAL A 146 -14.22 -4.50 1.86
CA VAL A 146 -13.01 -5.22 1.39
C VAL A 146 -13.41 -6.17 0.29
N VAL A 147 -12.95 -5.95 -0.93
CA VAL A 147 -13.34 -6.72 -2.12
C VAL A 147 -12.13 -7.42 -2.71
N HIS A 148 -12.23 -8.73 -2.94
CA HIS A 148 -11.18 -9.50 -3.60
C HIS A 148 -11.18 -9.32 -5.11
N TYR A 149 -9.97 -9.06 -5.68
CA TYR A 149 -9.73 -8.99 -7.12
C TYR A 149 -8.81 -10.13 -7.58
N LYS A 150 -9.37 -10.99 -8.44
CA LYS A 150 -8.67 -12.18 -8.92
C LYS A 150 -7.55 -11.82 -9.88
N HIS A 151 -6.41 -12.48 -9.71
CA HIS A 151 -5.32 -12.45 -10.69
C HIS A 151 -4.85 -11.05 -11.09
N ALA A 152 -4.86 -10.07 -10.16
CA ALA A 152 -4.38 -8.73 -10.43
C ALA A 152 -2.86 -8.63 -10.21
N HIS A 153 -2.39 -8.05 -9.09
CA HIS A 153 -0.98 -8.07 -8.70
C HIS A 153 -0.54 -9.49 -8.23
N THR A 154 -1.43 -10.16 -7.47
CA THR A 154 -1.34 -11.56 -7.04
C THR A 154 -2.68 -12.27 -7.24
N ASP A 155 -2.84 -13.48 -6.69
CA ASP A 155 -4.14 -14.17 -6.63
C ASP A 155 -4.96 -13.87 -5.37
N GLY A 156 -4.41 -13.06 -4.46
CA GLY A 156 -5.02 -12.79 -3.16
C GLY A 156 -5.37 -11.31 -2.92
N ASP A 157 -5.29 -10.48 -3.94
CA ASP A 157 -5.43 -9.02 -3.78
C ASP A 157 -6.81 -8.60 -3.30
N SER A 158 -6.84 -7.60 -2.44
CA SER A 158 -8.06 -6.97 -1.96
C SER A 158 -7.95 -5.45 -2.06
N VAL A 159 -9.03 -4.82 -2.48
CA VAL A 159 -9.23 -3.36 -2.47
C VAL A 159 -10.18 -3.02 -1.35
N ILE A 160 -9.91 -1.96 -0.62
CA ILE A 160 -10.72 -1.52 0.53
C ILE A 160 -11.35 -0.17 0.22
N PHE A 161 -12.68 -0.14 0.14
CA PHE A 161 -13.48 1.05 -0.05
C PHE A 161 -13.97 1.58 1.31
N PHE A 162 -13.58 2.78 1.69
CA PHE A 162 -14.11 3.52 2.82
C PHE A 162 -15.27 4.37 2.32
N SER A 163 -16.49 3.82 2.43
CA SER A 163 -17.65 4.32 1.70
C SER A 163 -18.11 5.70 2.17
N ASN A 164 -18.03 5.98 3.48
CA ASN A 164 -18.46 7.26 4.04
C ASN A 164 -17.41 8.36 3.86
N ASP A 165 -16.13 8.00 3.88
CA ASP A 165 -15.01 8.92 3.73
C ASP A 165 -14.61 9.16 2.26
N ASN A 166 -15.22 8.43 1.31
CA ASN A 166 -14.93 8.48 -0.12
C ASN A 166 -13.42 8.27 -0.42
N ILE A 167 -12.85 7.22 0.17
CA ILE A 167 -11.45 6.83 0.03
C ILE A 167 -11.40 5.38 -0.45
N VAL A 168 -10.40 5.03 -1.28
CA VAL A 168 -10.13 3.65 -1.68
C VAL A 168 -8.65 3.33 -1.50
N HIS A 169 -8.34 2.18 -0.88
CA HIS A 169 -6.98 1.65 -0.79
C HIS A 169 -6.84 0.47 -1.74
N MET A 170 -5.91 0.57 -2.70
CA MET A 170 -5.80 -0.38 -3.80
C MET A 170 -4.70 -1.43 -3.62
N GLY A 171 -3.91 -1.35 -2.53
CA GLY A 171 -2.72 -2.18 -2.43
C GLY A 171 -1.85 -2.07 -3.69
N ASP A 172 -1.11 -3.12 -4.02
CA ASP A 172 -0.16 -3.15 -5.12
C ASP A 172 -0.78 -3.34 -6.51
N ILE A 173 -2.12 -3.31 -6.60
CA ILE A 173 -2.81 -3.14 -7.88
C ILE A 173 -2.47 -1.77 -8.49
N TYR A 174 -2.19 -0.77 -7.66
CA TYR A 174 -1.83 0.58 -8.08
C TYR A 174 -0.50 1.07 -7.53
N PHE A 175 0.42 1.46 -8.42
CA PHE A 175 1.69 2.13 -8.12
C PHE A 175 1.65 3.56 -8.64
N ASN A 176 1.80 4.56 -7.74
CA ASN A 176 1.72 5.97 -8.10
C ASN A 176 3.10 6.66 -8.02
N PHE A 177 4.07 6.19 -8.78
CA PHE A 177 5.37 6.87 -8.93
C PHE A 177 5.91 6.86 -10.37
N GLY A 178 5.02 6.65 -11.35
CA GLY A 178 5.38 6.64 -12.78
C GLY A 178 6.02 5.33 -13.24
N SER A 179 5.74 4.23 -12.53
CA SER A 179 6.15 2.87 -12.87
C SER A 179 4.98 2.04 -13.38
N LEU A 180 5.30 0.88 -13.94
CA LEU A 180 4.34 -0.21 -14.15
C LEU A 180 4.20 -1.05 -12.87
N PRO A 181 3.10 -1.81 -12.72
CA PRO A 181 2.94 -2.71 -11.58
C PRO A 181 4.00 -3.81 -11.55
N PHE A 182 4.35 -4.24 -10.35
CA PHE A 182 4.97 -5.55 -10.16
C PHE A 182 3.86 -6.61 -10.28
N VAL A 183 3.81 -7.31 -11.42
CA VAL A 183 2.85 -8.41 -11.61
C VAL A 183 3.50 -9.70 -11.14
N ASP A 184 3.07 -10.23 -10.00
CA ASP A 184 3.60 -11.48 -9.46
C ASP A 184 2.96 -12.69 -10.15
N VAL A 185 3.48 -13.01 -11.34
CA VAL A 185 2.99 -14.13 -12.15
C VAL A 185 3.11 -15.47 -11.42
N ASP A 186 4.15 -15.63 -10.59
CA ASP A 186 4.37 -16.86 -9.81
C ASP A 186 3.33 -17.02 -8.69
N SER A 187 2.76 -15.92 -8.26
CA SER A 187 1.64 -15.88 -7.31
C SER A 187 0.28 -15.66 -7.99
N GLY A 188 0.18 -15.94 -9.28
CA GLY A 188 -1.09 -15.90 -10.03
C GLY A 188 -1.56 -14.51 -10.46
N GLY A 189 -0.69 -13.49 -10.36
CA GLY A 189 -0.96 -12.16 -10.90
C GLY A 189 -0.90 -12.11 -12.43
N SER A 190 -1.59 -11.14 -13.03
CA SER A 190 -1.59 -10.92 -14.48
C SER A 190 -1.81 -9.44 -14.84
N VAL A 191 -1.25 -9.03 -15.97
CA VAL A 191 -1.46 -7.67 -16.51
C VAL A 191 -2.95 -7.44 -16.82
N ASP A 192 -3.63 -8.45 -17.33
CA ASP A 192 -5.06 -8.37 -17.63
C ASP A 192 -5.91 -8.24 -16.37
N GLY A 193 -5.54 -8.96 -15.31
CA GLY A 193 -6.21 -8.86 -14.03
C GLY A 193 -5.99 -7.49 -13.37
N VAL A 194 -4.77 -6.92 -13.46
CA VAL A 194 -4.52 -5.54 -13.01
C VAL A 194 -5.42 -4.55 -13.76
N LEU A 195 -5.49 -4.66 -15.10
CA LEU A 195 -6.34 -3.79 -15.91
C LEU A 195 -7.81 -3.94 -15.55
N ALA A 196 -8.30 -5.17 -15.38
CA ALA A 196 -9.68 -5.44 -15.00
C ALA A 196 -10.04 -4.88 -13.61
N ALA A 197 -9.15 -5.06 -12.63
CA ALA A 197 -9.33 -4.52 -11.28
C ALA A 197 -9.36 -2.98 -11.30
N VAL A 198 -8.43 -2.35 -12.01
CA VAL A 198 -8.38 -0.88 -12.14
C VAL A 198 -9.61 -0.34 -12.85
N ASP A 199 -10.07 -0.99 -13.94
CA ASP A 199 -11.28 -0.60 -14.66
C ASP A 199 -12.53 -0.69 -13.76
N ASP A 200 -12.65 -1.75 -12.96
CA ASP A 200 -13.76 -1.92 -12.03
C ASP A 200 -13.75 -0.86 -10.92
N VAL A 201 -12.60 -0.57 -10.32
CA VAL A 201 -12.47 0.49 -9.30
C VAL A 201 -12.80 1.86 -9.89
N ILE A 202 -12.30 2.21 -11.09
CA ILE A 202 -12.62 3.49 -11.77
C ILE A 202 -14.14 3.66 -11.95
N ASN A 203 -14.88 2.57 -12.22
CA ASN A 203 -16.33 2.61 -12.40
C ASN A 203 -17.11 2.73 -11.08
N GLN A 204 -16.50 2.41 -9.94
CA GLN A 204 -17.13 2.46 -8.62
C GLN A 204 -16.85 3.77 -7.87
N ILE A 205 -15.82 4.53 -8.24
CA ILE A 205 -15.40 5.77 -7.59
C ILE A 205 -15.78 7.01 -8.39
N ASP A 206 -15.82 8.16 -7.74
CA ASP A 206 -16.08 9.46 -8.36
C ASP A 206 -14.82 10.36 -8.41
N ASP A 207 -14.95 11.55 -8.98
CA ASP A 207 -13.83 12.47 -9.18
C ASP A 207 -13.30 13.11 -7.87
N ASN A 208 -14.02 12.95 -6.75
CA ASN A 208 -13.60 13.42 -5.42
C ASN A 208 -12.98 12.31 -4.58
N THR A 209 -13.01 11.06 -5.07
CA THR A 209 -12.46 9.93 -4.33
C THR A 209 -10.94 10.04 -4.22
N GLN A 210 -10.43 9.95 -3.00
CA GLN A 210 -9.00 9.83 -2.74
C GLN A 210 -8.56 8.37 -2.91
N VAL A 211 -7.48 8.15 -3.67
CA VAL A 211 -6.99 6.80 -3.99
C VAL A 211 -5.64 6.58 -3.34
N ILE A 212 -5.57 5.68 -2.38
CA ILE A 212 -4.33 5.25 -1.74
C ILE A 212 -3.72 4.11 -2.57
N PRO A 213 -2.57 4.32 -3.24
CA PRO A 213 -1.85 3.26 -3.93
C PRO A 213 -1.12 2.37 -2.92
N GLY A 214 -0.70 1.18 -3.32
CA GLY A 214 0.23 0.38 -2.52
C GLY A 214 1.56 1.09 -2.33
N HIS A 215 2.05 1.76 -3.36
CA HIS A 215 3.30 2.54 -3.30
C HIS A 215 3.17 3.89 -4.00
N GLY A 216 3.76 4.91 -3.38
CA GLY A 216 3.75 6.29 -3.88
C GLY A 216 2.76 7.20 -3.16
N PRO A 217 2.67 8.47 -3.55
CA PRO A 217 1.77 9.43 -2.91
C PRO A 217 0.30 9.10 -3.17
N VAL A 218 -0.59 9.59 -2.29
CA VAL A 218 -2.05 9.54 -2.51
C VAL A 218 -2.40 10.17 -3.85
N SER A 219 -3.42 9.63 -4.50
CA SER A 219 -3.88 9.98 -5.83
C SER A 219 -5.38 10.24 -5.84
N ASP A 220 -5.93 10.35 -7.02
CA ASP A 220 -7.34 10.50 -7.30
C ASP A 220 -7.78 9.61 -8.48
N ARG A 221 -9.04 9.69 -8.84
CA ARG A 221 -9.59 8.98 -10.00
C ARG A 221 -8.86 9.31 -11.30
N SER A 222 -8.43 10.55 -11.50
CA SER A 222 -7.75 10.98 -12.73
C SER A 222 -6.34 10.37 -12.84
N GLY A 223 -5.62 10.29 -11.71
CA GLY A 223 -4.34 9.59 -11.59
C GLY A 223 -4.47 8.10 -11.87
N LEU A 224 -5.51 7.46 -11.34
CA LEU A 224 -5.79 6.04 -11.61
C LEU A 224 -6.13 5.78 -13.08
N ILE A 225 -6.90 6.67 -13.74
CA ILE A 225 -7.15 6.61 -15.19
C ILE A 225 -5.85 6.75 -15.99
N THR A 226 -4.96 7.64 -15.56
CA THR A 226 -3.64 7.83 -16.20
C THR A 226 -2.77 6.58 -16.07
N TYR A 227 -2.73 5.98 -14.88
CA TYR A 227 -2.06 4.71 -14.63
C TYR A 227 -2.64 3.59 -15.51
N ARG A 228 -3.96 3.45 -15.55
CA ARG A 228 -4.65 2.48 -16.40
C ARG A 228 -4.22 2.57 -17.87
N LYS A 229 -4.17 3.82 -18.41
CA LYS A 229 -3.71 4.06 -19.78
C LYS A 229 -2.24 3.68 -19.98
N LEU A 230 -1.39 3.92 -18.99
CA LEU A 230 0.02 3.55 -19.02
C LEU A 230 0.19 2.02 -19.07
N VAL A 231 -0.51 1.28 -18.20
CA VAL A 231 -0.48 -0.20 -18.18
C VAL A 231 -0.99 -0.77 -19.50
N GLN A 232 -2.09 -0.22 -20.05
CA GLN A 232 -2.62 -0.64 -21.36
C GLN A 232 -1.61 -0.41 -22.49
N LYS A 233 -0.99 0.78 -22.53
CA LYS A 233 0.01 1.09 -23.53
C LYS A 233 1.22 0.17 -23.43
N ALA A 234 1.66 -0.14 -22.21
CA ALA A 234 2.73 -1.11 -21.97
C ALA A 234 2.35 -2.51 -22.49
N LYS A 235 1.14 -2.97 -22.19
CA LYS A 235 0.60 -4.23 -22.75
C LYS A 235 0.65 -4.25 -24.27
N ASP A 236 0.17 -3.18 -24.93
CA ASP A 236 0.08 -3.12 -26.39
C ASP A 236 1.47 -3.16 -27.05
N VAL A 237 2.46 -2.41 -26.54
CA VAL A 237 3.83 -2.45 -27.07
C VAL A 237 4.52 -3.78 -26.80
N MET A 238 4.25 -4.42 -25.65
CA MET A 238 4.75 -5.75 -25.33
C MET A 238 4.18 -6.81 -26.28
N LEU A 239 2.86 -6.83 -26.50
CA LEU A 239 2.22 -7.76 -27.43
C LEU A 239 2.74 -7.58 -28.85
N LYS A 240 3.01 -6.34 -29.29
CA LYS A 240 3.65 -6.08 -30.58
C LYS A 240 5.06 -6.64 -30.66
N ALA A 241 5.86 -6.50 -29.58
CA ALA A 241 7.22 -7.04 -29.54
C ALA A 241 7.25 -8.58 -29.46
N MET A 242 6.17 -9.19 -28.94
CA MET A 242 6.02 -10.66 -28.82
C MET A 242 5.47 -11.33 -30.09
N GLN A 243 5.19 -10.59 -31.16
CA GLN A 243 4.73 -11.17 -32.44
C GLN A 243 5.75 -12.15 -33.01
N ASN A 244 5.28 -13.10 -33.83
CA ASN A 244 6.09 -14.14 -34.47
C ASN A 244 6.84 -15.02 -33.45
N ASP A 245 6.21 -15.33 -32.32
CA ASP A 245 6.76 -16.18 -31.24
C ASP A 245 8.12 -15.69 -30.71
N ALA A 246 8.33 -14.35 -30.68
CA ALA A 246 9.56 -13.79 -30.19
C ALA A 246 9.91 -14.30 -28.78
N SER A 247 11.14 -14.73 -28.60
CA SER A 247 11.64 -15.18 -27.30
C SER A 247 11.77 -14.02 -26.33
N LEU A 248 11.84 -14.30 -25.02
CA LEU A 248 12.08 -13.28 -23.99
C LEU A 248 13.34 -12.46 -24.30
N GLN A 249 14.42 -13.10 -24.74
CA GLN A 249 15.66 -12.39 -25.06
C GLN A 249 15.48 -11.40 -26.22
N GLN A 250 14.78 -11.80 -27.28
CA GLN A 250 14.47 -10.90 -28.40
C GLN A 250 13.62 -9.70 -27.97
N VAL A 251 12.66 -9.90 -27.05
CA VAL A 251 11.83 -8.82 -26.51
C VAL A 251 12.68 -7.88 -25.61
N LEU A 252 13.58 -8.44 -24.78
CA LEU A 252 14.51 -7.65 -23.97
C LEU A 252 15.44 -6.79 -24.84
N ASP A 253 15.99 -7.39 -25.92
CA ASP A 253 16.88 -6.70 -26.86
C ASP A 253 16.15 -5.59 -27.65
N ALA A 254 14.86 -5.80 -27.95
CA ALA A 254 14.02 -4.82 -28.63
C ALA A 254 13.59 -3.63 -27.73
N ASP A 255 13.69 -3.77 -26.41
CA ASP A 255 13.38 -2.75 -25.41
C ASP A 255 12.04 -2.00 -25.63
N PRO A 256 10.90 -2.70 -25.74
CA PRO A 256 9.62 -2.13 -26.15
C PRO A 256 9.07 -1.09 -25.17
N LEU A 257 9.53 -1.07 -23.93
CA LEU A 257 9.07 -0.15 -22.88
C LEU A 257 9.87 1.16 -22.83
N SER A 258 10.95 1.31 -23.62
CA SER A 258 11.87 2.46 -23.57
C SER A 258 11.21 3.82 -23.82
N GLU A 259 10.20 3.87 -24.71
CA GLU A 259 9.53 5.12 -25.08
C GLU A 259 8.40 5.54 -24.12
N LEU A 260 8.12 4.74 -23.08
CA LEU A 260 7.00 5.02 -22.17
C LEU A 260 7.35 6.02 -21.05
N GLY A 261 8.61 6.45 -20.94
CA GLY A 261 9.04 7.39 -19.89
C GLY A 261 8.92 6.85 -18.47
N LEU A 262 9.03 5.52 -18.30
CA LEU A 262 8.84 4.85 -17.03
C LEU A 262 9.96 5.15 -16.03
N LYS A 263 9.58 5.23 -14.76
CA LYS A 263 10.52 5.21 -13.64
C LYS A 263 10.68 3.78 -13.13
N TYR A 264 11.89 3.42 -12.75
CA TYR A 264 12.22 2.09 -12.25
C TYR A 264 12.82 2.19 -10.85
N ALA A 265 12.30 1.38 -9.93
CA ALA A 265 12.90 1.22 -8.60
C ALA A 265 14.07 0.23 -8.67
N LYS A 266 15.02 0.30 -7.72
CA LYS A 266 16.15 -0.65 -7.66
C LYS A 266 15.70 -2.11 -7.56
N TRP A 267 14.62 -2.36 -6.84
CA TRP A 267 14.03 -3.69 -6.65
C TRP A 267 13.16 -4.14 -7.83
N LEU A 268 12.73 -3.19 -8.70
CA LEU A 268 11.92 -3.44 -9.89
C LEU A 268 12.57 -2.76 -11.11
N PRO A 269 13.74 -3.25 -11.57
CA PRO A 269 14.42 -2.71 -12.74
C PRO A 269 13.68 -3.05 -14.04
N LYS A 270 13.98 -2.31 -15.11
CA LYS A 270 13.33 -2.44 -16.43
C LYS A 270 13.26 -3.89 -16.93
N GLU A 271 14.36 -4.62 -16.89
CA GLU A 271 14.44 -6.00 -17.33
C GLU A 271 13.47 -6.92 -16.58
N ARG A 272 13.32 -6.70 -15.26
CA ARG A 272 12.36 -7.45 -14.45
C ARG A 272 10.93 -7.13 -14.84
N VAL A 273 10.59 -5.86 -15.04
CA VAL A 273 9.26 -5.44 -15.50
C VAL A 273 8.94 -6.05 -16.86
N THR A 274 9.86 -5.94 -17.84
CA THR A 274 9.71 -6.54 -19.18
C THR A 274 9.50 -8.06 -19.09
N THR A 275 10.28 -8.74 -18.27
CA THR A 275 10.17 -10.19 -18.06
C THR A 275 8.82 -10.59 -17.47
N LEU A 276 8.33 -9.85 -16.47
CA LEU A 276 7.03 -10.13 -15.84
C LEU A 276 5.87 -9.90 -16.82
N PHE A 277 5.91 -8.81 -17.58
CA PHE A 277 4.92 -8.54 -18.62
C PHE A 277 4.95 -9.60 -19.71
N TYR A 278 6.14 -10.01 -20.19
CA TYR A 278 6.29 -11.09 -21.15
C TYR A 278 5.66 -12.39 -20.65
N ARG A 279 5.96 -12.79 -19.41
CA ARG A 279 5.42 -14.02 -18.81
C ARG A 279 3.92 -13.97 -18.60
N SER A 280 3.40 -12.80 -18.24
CA SER A 280 1.97 -12.60 -18.02
C SER A 280 1.16 -12.59 -19.33
N LEU A 281 1.76 -12.19 -20.44
CA LEU A 281 1.07 -12.04 -21.73
C LEU A 281 1.27 -13.24 -22.67
N LYS A 282 2.13 -14.21 -22.29
CA LYS A 282 2.37 -15.45 -23.02
C LYS A 282 1.34 -16.53 -22.67
#